data_e8a06b4b0f12da82675ee09030c8e435
#
_entry.id   e8a06b4b0f12da82675ee09030c8e435
#
_cell.length_a   1.000
_cell.length_b   1.000
_cell.length_c   1.000
_cell.angle_alpha   90.00
_cell.angle_beta   90.00
_cell.angle_gamma   90.00
#
_symmetry.space_group_name_H-M   'P 1'
#
loop_
_entity.id
_entity.type
_entity.pdbx_description
1 polymer ?
#
loop_
_entity_poly.entity_id
_entity_poly.type
_entity_poly.pdbx_seq_one_letter_code
_entity_poly.pdbx_strand_id
1 'polypeptide(L)'
;MNIDEIRVKINQLYLWDGYQREAALRQLSGCFEQSLFPHLLRKLSDYVQVNRHLAARHLLEWAERSDCADLCITYFLDIEAIKGRIRIVGEIEDILLDKIHQNLDKVKLVLLSRQGKLSRALFNYIQSNQLIIESELLEIAKNANDQWIRHYWINFAVKQNLD
;
A
#
# COMPACT_ATOMS: atom_id res chain seq x y z
N MET A 1 -25.33 3.38 1.20
CA MET A 1 -25.00 1.93 1.37
C MET A 1 -24.48 1.75 2.78
N ASN A 2 -25.08 0.84 3.53
CA ASN A 2 -24.61 0.54 4.90
C ASN A 2 -23.44 -0.44 4.87
N ILE A 3 -22.79 -0.65 6.03
CA ILE A 3 -21.58 -1.50 6.14
C ILE A 3 -21.86 -2.95 5.72
N ASP A 4 -23.02 -3.48 6.03
CA ASP A 4 -23.36 -4.87 5.68
C ASP A 4 -23.56 -5.02 4.17
N GLU A 5 -24.20 -4.05 3.53
CA GLU A 5 -24.31 -4.01 2.06
C GLU A 5 -22.92 -3.92 1.40
N ILE A 6 -22.01 -3.10 1.94
CA ILE A 6 -20.65 -2.99 1.44
C ILE A 6 -19.91 -4.33 1.56
N ARG A 7 -20.03 -5.02 2.69
CA ARG A 7 -19.44 -6.36 2.89
C ARG A 7 -19.96 -7.38 1.87
N VAL A 8 -21.26 -7.38 1.61
CA VAL A 8 -21.85 -8.25 0.58
C VAL A 8 -21.23 -7.94 -0.79
N LYS A 9 -21.11 -6.67 -1.15
CA LYS A 9 -20.51 -6.26 -2.43
C LYS A 9 -19.03 -6.62 -2.51
N ILE A 10 -18.27 -6.46 -1.43
CA ILE A 10 -16.87 -6.90 -1.37
C ILE A 10 -16.76 -8.40 -1.64
N ASN A 11 -17.61 -9.22 -1.03
CA ASN A 11 -17.63 -10.66 -1.29
C ASN A 11 -17.94 -10.98 -2.75
N GLN A 12 -18.81 -10.21 -3.39
CA GLN A 12 -19.13 -10.36 -4.81
C GLN A 12 -17.95 -10.05 -5.74
N LEU A 13 -16.97 -9.29 -5.30
CA LEU A 13 -15.72 -9.04 -6.06
C LEU A 13 -14.89 -10.30 -6.28
N TYR A 14 -15.15 -11.38 -5.55
CA TYR A 14 -14.41 -12.64 -5.62
C TYR A 14 -15.20 -13.78 -6.24
N LEU A 15 -16.40 -13.50 -6.78
CA LEU A 15 -17.18 -14.49 -7.49
C LEU A 15 -16.48 -14.92 -8.77
N TRP A 16 -16.72 -16.15 -9.18
CA TRP A 16 -16.15 -16.71 -10.41
C TRP A 16 -16.55 -15.93 -11.66
N ASP A 17 -17.82 -15.51 -11.74
CA ASP A 17 -18.35 -14.80 -12.87
C ASP A 17 -17.84 -13.35 -12.95
N GLY A 18 -17.14 -13.03 -14.04
CA GLY A 18 -16.62 -11.69 -14.29
C GLY A 18 -17.67 -10.60 -14.38
N TYR A 19 -18.87 -10.92 -14.90
CA TYR A 19 -20.00 -9.99 -14.97
C TYR A 19 -20.56 -9.64 -13.60
N GLN A 20 -20.59 -10.60 -12.68
CA GLN A 20 -20.99 -10.35 -11.29
C GLN A 20 -19.96 -9.48 -10.56
N ARG A 21 -18.66 -9.71 -10.79
CA ARG A 21 -17.63 -8.84 -10.25
C ARG A 21 -17.72 -7.42 -10.80
N GLU A 22 -17.99 -7.29 -12.11
CA GLU A 22 -18.21 -5.99 -12.75
C GLU A 22 -19.39 -5.24 -12.12
N ALA A 23 -20.52 -5.93 -11.96
CA ALA A 23 -21.71 -5.36 -11.33
C ALA A 23 -21.40 -4.85 -9.91
N ALA A 24 -20.66 -5.62 -9.11
CA ALA A 24 -20.26 -5.21 -7.76
C ALA A 24 -19.35 -3.98 -7.79
N LEU A 25 -18.37 -3.93 -8.69
CA LEU A 25 -17.48 -2.75 -8.83
C LEU A 25 -18.26 -1.49 -9.21
N ARG A 26 -19.22 -1.60 -10.12
CA ARG A 26 -20.06 -0.47 -10.52
C ARG A 26 -20.95 0.02 -9.37
N GLN A 27 -21.51 -0.91 -8.59
CA GLN A 27 -22.33 -0.57 -7.42
C GLN A 27 -21.54 0.05 -6.27
N LEU A 28 -20.25 -0.29 -6.16
CA LEU A 28 -19.33 0.30 -5.18
C LEU A 28 -18.77 1.66 -5.61
N SER A 29 -19.05 2.12 -6.84
CA SER A 29 -18.62 3.44 -7.31
C SER A 29 -19.11 4.53 -6.36
N GLY A 30 -18.19 5.44 -5.97
CA GLY A 30 -18.49 6.48 -5.00
C GLY A 30 -18.53 6.03 -3.54
N CYS A 31 -18.27 4.75 -3.25
CA CYS A 31 -18.11 4.25 -1.90
C CYS A 31 -16.65 4.36 -1.45
N PHE A 32 -16.41 5.08 -0.35
CA PHE A 32 -15.07 5.30 0.20
C PHE A 32 -14.93 4.73 1.61
N GLU A 33 -15.52 3.56 1.83
CA GLU A 33 -15.27 2.77 3.04
C GLU A 33 -13.85 2.19 3.00
N GLN A 34 -13.05 2.46 4.02
CA GLN A 34 -11.61 2.11 4.03
C GLN A 34 -11.35 0.62 3.84
N SER A 35 -12.25 -0.24 4.33
CA SER A 35 -12.14 -1.68 4.16
C SER A 35 -12.22 -2.14 2.70
N LEU A 36 -12.75 -1.31 1.81
CA LEU A 36 -12.82 -1.58 0.38
C LEU A 36 -11.45 -1.39 -0.32
N PHE A 37 -10.60 -0.52 0.20
CA PHE A 37 -9.37 -0.11 -0.46
C PHE A 37 -8.45 -1.29 -0.87
N PRO A 38 -8.10 -2.25 0.02
CA PRO A 38 -7.24 -3.38 -0.37
C PRO A 38 -7.89 -4.29 -1.41
N HIS A 39 -9.21 -4.39 -1.44
CA HIS A 39 -9.92 -5.19 -2.44
C HIS A 39 -9.86 -4.55 -3.83
N LEU A 40 -9.94 -3.23 -3.92
CA LEU A 40 -9.73 -2.52 -5.18
C LEU A 40 -8.31 -2.71 -5.70
N LEU A 41 -7.30 -2.69 -4.83
CA LEU A 41 -5.91 -2.99 -5.21
C LEU A 41 -5.81 -4.38 -5.87
N ARG A 42 -6.44 -5.40 -5.28
CA ARG A 42 -6.44 -6.75 -5.83
C ARG A 42 -7.14 -6.83 -7.18
N LYS A 43 -8.20 -6.05 -7.39
CA LYS A 43 -8.94 -6.01 -8.64
C LYS A 43 -8.21 -5.30 -9.79
N LEU A 44 -7.13 -4.59 -9.52
CA LEU A 44 -6.23 -4.08 -10.57
C LEU A 44 -5.59 -5.21 -11.39
N SER A 45 -5.54 -6.42 -10.89
CA SER A 45 -5.04 -7.60 -11.59
C SER A 45 -6.12 -8.60 -12.02
N ASP A 46 -7.40 -8.19 -12.02
CA ASP A 46 -8.50 -9.03 -12.47
C ASP A 46 -8.29 -9.52 -13.91
N TYR A 47 -8.76 -10.72 -14.22
CA TYR A 47 -8.66 -11.28 -15.58
C TYR A 47 -9.47 -10.48 -16.60
N VAL A 48 -10.57 -9.88 -16.17
CA VAL A 48 -11.47 -9.10 -17.04
C VAL A 48 -11.00 -7.66 -17.09
N GLN A 49 -10.69 -7.18 -18.29
CA GLN A 49 -10.13 -5.84 -18.49
C GLN A 49 -11.01 -4.72 -17.93
N VAL A 50 -12.33 -4.80 -18.14
CA VAL A 50 -13.25 -3.78 -17.66
C VAL A 50 -13.22 -3.68 -16.13
N ASN A 51 -13.04 -4.81 -15.44
CA ASN A 51 -12.93 -4.82 -13.97
C ASN A 51 -11.66 -4.12 -13.50
N ARG A 52 -10.52 -4.33 -14.17
CA ARG A 52 -9.29 -3.60 -13.88
C ARG A 52 -9.46 -2.08 -14.02
N HIS A 53 -10.11 -1.65 -15.11
CA HIS A 53 -10.37 -0.23 -15.35
C HIS A 53 -11.31 0.39 -14.32
N LEU A 54 -12.35 -0.33 -13.91
CA LEU A 54 -13.27 0.13 -12.86
C LEU A 54 -12.56 0.28 -11.51
N ALA A 55 -11.74 -0.68 -11.14
CA ALA A 55 -10.94 -0.61 -9.92
C ALA A 55 -9.93 0.56 -9.96
N ALA A 56 -9.22 0.72 -11.08
CA ALA A 56 -8.26 1.80 -11.27
C ALA A 56 -8.94 3.17 -11.17
N ARG A 57 -10.09 3.36 -11.80
CA ARG A 57 -10.85 4.60 -11.74
C ARG A 57 -11.29 4.94 -10.31
N HIS A 58 -11.77 3.96 -9.58
CA HIS A 58 -12.17 4.15 -8.17
C HIS A 58 -10.96 4.55 -7.31
N LEU A 59 -9.80 3.92 -7.51
CA LEU A 59 -8.57 4.27 -6.80
C LEU A 59 -8.05 5.65 -7.19
N LEU A 60 -8.22 6.10 -8.44
CA LEU A 60 -7.91 7.47 -8.85
C LEU A 60 -8.79 8.50 -8.13
N GLU A 61 -10.08 8.21 -7.99
CA GLU A 61 -10.97 9.05 -7.18
C GLU A 61 -10.54 9.08 -5.71
N TRP A 62 -10.09 7.94 -5.18
CA TRP A 62 -9.56 7.86 -3.82
C TRP A 62 -8.29 8.68 -3.64
N ALA A 63 -7.44 8.76 -4.67
CA ALA A 63 -6.20 9.52 -4.64
C ALA A 63 -6.41 11.02 -4.38
N GLU A 64 -7.58 11.55 -4.71
CA GLU A 64 -7.95 12.94 -4.41
C GLU A 64 -8.40 13.16 -2.96
N ARG A 65 -8.54 12.10 -2.17
CA ARG A 65 -9.02 12.18 -0.78
C ARG A 65 -7.87 12.28 0.20
N SER A 66 -8.14 12.98 1.31
CA SER A 66 -7.15 13.20 2.39
C SER A 66 -6.70 11.93 3.11
N ASP A 67 -7.51 10.87 3.09
CA ASP A 67 -7.19 9.59 3.74
C ASP A 67 -6.38 8.63 2.86
N CYS A 68 -6.15 8.97 1.60
CA CYS A 68 -5.47 8.09 0.65
C CYS A 68 -4.04 7.75 1.10
N ALA A 69 -3.28 8.72 1.58
CA ALA A 69 -1.90 8.49 2.02
C ALA A 69 -1.83 7.47 3.17
N ASP A 70 -2.70 7.60 4.15
CA ASP A 70 -2.76 6.67 5.28
C ASP A 70 -3.13 5.25 4.83
N LEU A 71 -4.04 5.14 3.87
CA LEU A 71 -4.43 3.85 3.29
C LEU A 71 -3.30 3.23 2.46
N CYS A 72 -2.58 4.02 1.68
CA CYS A 72 -1.42 3.53 0.92
C CYS A 72 -0.32 2.99 1.85
N ILE A 73 -0.09 3.64 2.98
CA ILE A 73 0.87 3.18 3.98
C ILE A 73 0.36 1.92 4.68
N THR A 74 -0.88 1.92 5.13
CA THR A 74 -1.50 0.78 5.84
C THR A 74 -1.53 -0.47 4.96
N TYR A 75 -1.85 -0.32 3.68
CA TYR A 75 -1.97 -1.41 2.71
C TYR A 75 -0.78 -1.49 1.75
N PHE A 76 0.38 -1.02 2.17
CA PHE A 76 1.59 -1.04 1.35
C PHE A 76 1.97 -2.44 0.88
N LEU A 77 1.77 -3.47 1.70
CA LEU A 77 2.01 -4.86 1.29
C LEU A 77 1.12 -5.29 0.12
N ASP A 78 -0.13 -4.83 0.08
CA ASP A 78 -1.02 -5.11 -1.04
C ASP A 78 -0.59 -4.35 -2.31
N ILE A 79 -0.06 -3.13 -2.17
CA ILE A 79 0.50 -2.37 -3.30
C ILE A 79 1.74 -3.09 -3.84
N GLU A 80 2.64 -3.55 -2.99
CA GLU A 80 3.80 -4.33 -3.43
C GLU A 80 3.40 -5.64 -4.11
N ALA A 81 2.36 -6.31 -3.62
CA ALA A 81 1.89 -7.58 -4.19
C ALA A 81 1.38 -7.46 -5.63
N ILE A 82 0.90 -6.28 -6.03
CA ILE A 82 0.46 -6.04 -7.42
C ILE A 82 1.59 -5.52 -8.32
N LYS A 83 2.71 -5.09 -7.73
CA LYS A 83 3.87 -4.58 -8.46
C LYS A 83 4.41 -5.64 -9.41
N GLY A 84 4.64 -5.26 -10.66
CA GLY A 84 5.17 -6.17 -11.68
C GLY A 84 4.15 -7.14 -12.26
N ARG A 85 2.88 -7.10 -11.86
CA ARG A 85 1.84 -7.86 -12.54
C ARG A 85 1.49 -7.18 -13.86
N ILE A 86 1.64 -7.92 -14.96
CA ILE A 86 1.56 -7.43 -16.36
C ILE A 86 0.21 -6.81 -16.72
N ARG A 87 -0.82 -7.01 -15.91
CA ARG A 87 -2.20 -6.63 -16.23
C ARG A 87 -2.65 -5.31 -15.62
N ILE A 88 -1.77 -4.63 -14.89
CA ILE A 88 -2.16 -3.37 -14.23
C ILE A 88 -2.41 -2.29 -15.24
N VAL A 89 -3.46 -1.53 -15.01
CA VAL A 89 -3.91 -0.43 -15.87
C VAL A 89 -3.14 0.84 -15.54
N GLY A 90 -2.32 1.30 -16.49
CA GLY A 90 -1.78 2.66 -16.48
C GLY A 90 -0.89 2.99 -15.29
N GLU A 91 -0.98 4.23 -14.84
CA GLU A 91 -0.08 4.86 -13.88
C GLU A 91 -0.59 4.78 -12.42
N ILE A 92 -1.63 3.99 -12.14
CA ILE A 92 -2.26 3.98 -10.80
C ILE A 92 -1.27 3.58 -9.71
N GLU A 93 -0.37 2.62 -9.99
CA GLU A 93 0.66 2.20 -9.04
C GLU A 93 1.57 3.36 -8.67
N ASP A 94 2.05 4.11 -9.66
CA ASP A 94 2.93 5.26 -9.44
C ASP A 94 2.22 6.35 -8.63
N ILE A 95 0.94 6.60 -8.91
CA ILE A 95 0.14 7.58 -8.17
C ILE A 95 0.02 7.19 -6.69
N LEU A 96 -0.24 5.91 -6.40
CA LEU A 96 -0.34 5.42 -5.02
C LEU A 96 1.01 5.45 -4.29
N LEU A 97 2.10 5.09 -4.97
CA LEU A 97 3.45 5.17 -4.41
C LEU A 97 3.87 6.62 -4.15
N ASP A 98 3.49 7.56 -5.02
CA ASP A 98 3.74 8.98 -4.82
C ASP A 98 3.07 9.51 -3.54
N LYS A 99 1.92 8.97 -3.15
CA LYS A 99 1.29 9.31 -1.86
C LYS A 99 2.18 8.95 -0.68
N ILE A 100 2.92 7.85 -0.76
CA ILE A 100 3.90 7.45 0.25
C ILE A 100 5.10 8.41 0.24
N HIS A 101 5.64 8.73 -0.95
CA HIS A 101 6.78 9.66 -1.10
C HIS A 101 6.48 11.05 -0.55
N GLN A 102 5.25 11.51 -0.70
CA GLN A 102 4.81 12.82 -0.21
C GLN A 102 4.48 12.84 1.29
N ASN A 103 4.45 11.68 1.94
CA ASN A 103 4.03 11.53 3.34
C ASN A 103 5.03 10.70 4.17
N LEU A 104 6.32 10.94 3.96
CA LEU A 104 7.39 10.20 4.65
C LEU A 104 7.34 10.35 6.17
N ASP A 105 6.85 11.47 6.70
CA ASP A 105 6.69 11.64 8.15
C ASP A 105 5.73 10.60 8.74
N LYS A 106 4.65 10.28 8.04
CA LYS A 106 3.72 9.22 8.45
C LYS A 106 4.37 7.84 8.39
N VAL A 107 5.19 7.59 7.39
CA VAL A 107 5.96 6.34 7.28
C VAL A 107 6.94 6.21 8.45
N LYS A 108 7.67 7.27 8.80
CA LYS A 108 8.57 7.29 9.97
C LYS A 108 7.84 6.91 11.26
N LEU A 109 6.64 7.44 11.47
CA LEU A 109 5.83 7.09 12.65
C LEU A 109 5.50 5.59 12.69
N VAL A 110 5.18 4.98 11.56
CA VAL A 110 4.95 3.54 11.47
C VAL A 110 6.22 2.75 11.83
N LEU A 111 7.36 3.15 11.30
CA LEU A 111 8.65 2.49 11.56
C LEU A 111 9.06 2.59 13.05
N LEU A 112 8.74 3.70 13.70
CA LEU A 112 9.04 3.90 15.11
C LEU A 112 8.05 3.20 16.06
N SER A 113 6.83 2.94 15.61
CA SER A 113 5.75 2.45 16.47
C SER A 113 5.35 0.99 16.24
N ARG A 114 5.58 0.45 15.03
CA ARG A 114 5.10 -0.89 14.65
C ARG A 114 6.26 -1.84 14.34
N GLN A 115 5.98 -3.13 14.54
CA GLN A 115 6.87 -4.23 14.16
C GLN A 115 6.15 -5.18 13.20
N GLY A 116 6.92 -5.97 12.44
CA GLY A 116 6.39 -6.99 11.54
C GLY A 116 6.57 -6.66 10.05
N LYS A 117 5.83 -7.38 9.23
CA LYS A 117 6.01 -7.36 7.77
C LYS A 117 5.83 -5.98 7.14
N LEU A 118 4.83 -5.23 7.58
CA LEU A 118 4.56 -3.90 7.03
C LEU A 118 5.74 -2.95 7.29
N SER A 119 6.21 -2.86 8.53
CA SER A 119 7.34 -2.00 8.88
C SER A 119 8.60 -2.38 8.12
N ARG A 120 8.89 -3.67 8.00
CA ARG A 120 10.06 -4.17 7.26
C ARG A 120 9.97 -3.86 5.77
N ALA A 121 8.79 -4.05 5.16
CA ALA A 121 8.58 -3.74 3.76
C ALA A 121 8.72 -2.24 3.48
N LEU A 122 8.16 -1.38 4.32
CA LEU A 122 8.30 0.07 4.21
C LEU A 122 9.76 0.50 4.37
N PHE A 123 10.47 -0.04 5.35
CA PHE A 123 11.88 0.26 5.54
C PHE A 123 12.73 -0.13 4.33
N ASN A 124 12.53 -1.34 3.81
CA ASN A 124 13.24 -1.81 2.62
C ASN A 124 12.94 -0.95 1.40
N TYR A 125 11.69 -0.55 1.23
CA TYR A 125 11.28 0.33 0.13
C TYR A 125 11.96 1.71 0.20
N ILE A 126 11.97 2.32 1.38
CA ILE A 126 12.63 3.61 1.62
C ILE A 126 14.12 3.52 1.36
N GLN A 127 14.75 2.48 1.88
CA GLN A 127 16.20 2.26 1.70
C GLN A 127 16.55 2.04 0.23
N SER A 128 15.85 1.15 -0.45
CA SER A 128 16.12 0.79 -1.84
C SER A 128 15.90 1.94 -2.81
N ASN A 129 14.96 2.83 -2.52
CA ASN A 129 14.65 3.99 -3.34
C ASN A 129 15.32 5.28 -2.85
N GLN A 130 16.14 5.20 -1.81
CA GLN A 130 16.88 6.33 -1.25
C GLN A 130 15.98 7.54 -0.94
N LEU A 131 14.80 7.28 -0.37
CA LEU A 131 13.81 8.32 -0.09
C LEU A 131 14.17 9.17 1.13
N ILE A 132 15.04 8.66 1.99
CA ILE A 132 15.52 9.32 3.20
C ILE A 132 17.05 9.24 3.18
N ILE A 133 17.72 10.31 3.62
CA ILE A 133 19.19 10.33 3.71
C ILE A 133 19.67 9.30 4.73
N GLU A 134 20.87 8.76 4.50
CA GLU A 134 21.42 7.66 5.29
C GLU A 134 21.50 7.97 6.79
N SER A 135 21.93 9.16 7.16
CA SER A 135 22.05 9.57 8.58
C SER A 135 20.69 9.54 9.30
N GLU A 136 19.64 10.00 8.64
CA GLU A 136 18.29 9.96 9.18
C GLU A 136 17.72 8.53 9.19
N LEU A 137 18.01 7.75 8.15
CA LEU A 137 17.60 6.35 8.06
C LEU A 137 18.21 5.52 9.19
N LEU A 138 19.48 5.75 9.51
CA LEU A 138 20.18 5.11 10.64
C LEU A 138 19.57 5.49 11.99
N GLU A 139 19.19 6.75 12.16
CA GLU A 139 18.54 7.21 13.40
C GLU A 139 17.16 6.57 13.56
N ILE A 140 16.39 6.45 12.48
CA ILE A 140 15.12 5.74 12.48
C ILE A 140 15.34 4.25 12.82
N ALA A 141 16.31 3.60 12.19
CA ALA A 141 16.62 2.19 12.43
C ALA A 141 17.03 1.93 13.87
N LYS A 142 17.84 2.81 14.47
CA LYS A 142 18.25 2.73 15.88
C LYS A 142 17.07 2.74 16.82
N ASN A 143 16.04 3.54 16.54
CA ASN A 143 14.87 3.74 17.40
C ASN A 143 13.64 2.95 16.94
N ALA A 144 13.75 2.12 15.89
CA ALA A 144 12.64 1.37 15.35
C ALA A 144 12.07 0.36 16.37
N ASN A 145 10.76 0.18 16.33
CA ASN A 145 10.11 -0.84 17.14
C ASN A 145 10.43 -2.26 16.65
N ASP A 146 10.60 -2.44 15.35
CA ASP A 146 10.92 -3.74 14.76
C ASP A 146 12.37 -4.13 14.98
N GLN A 147 12.60 -5.35 15.48
CA GLN A 147 13.93 -5.86 15.77
C GLN A 147 14.80 -5.99 14.52
N TRP A 148 14.28 -6.40 13.39
CA TRP A 148 15.01 -6.56 12.14
C TRP A 148 15.51 -5.21 11.61
N ILE A 149 14.71 -4.16 11.78
CA ILE A 149 15.09 -2.81 11.39
C ILE A 149 16.21 -2.31 12.30
N ARG A 150 16.15 -2.57 13.62
CA ARG A 150 17.24 -2.22 14.54
C ARG A 150 18.56 -2.92 14.19
N HIS A 151 18.51 -4.14 13.66
CA HIS A 151 19.71 -4.85 13.20
C HIS A 151 20.44 -4.11 12.07
N TYR A 152 19.74 -3.39 11.24
CA TYR A 152 20.36 -2.55 10.22
C TYR A 152 21.33 -1.53 10.85
N TRP A 153 20.89 -0.84 11.90
CA TRP A 153 21.75 0.10 12.63
C TRP A 153 22.90 -0.61 13.35
N ILE A 154 22.62 -1.75 13.99
CA ILE A 154 23.65 -2.52 14.70
C ILE A 154 24.76 -2.96 13.72
N ASN A 155 24.39 -3.49 12.57
CA ASN A 155 25.35 -3.91 11.55
C ASN A 155 26.19 -2.75 11.03
N PHE A 156 25.59 -1.59 10.84
CA PHE A 156 26.30 -0.38 10.46
C PHE A 156 27.31 0.04 11.54
N ALA A 157 26.88 0.09 12.79
CA ALA A 157 27.71 0.48 13.93
C ALA A 157 28.90 -0.48 14.11
N VAL A 158 28.69 -1.79 13.95
CA VAL A 158 29.75 -2.80 14.02
C VAL A 158 30.76 -2.59 12.91
N LYS A 159 30.36 -2.33 11.68
CA LYS A 159 31.24 -2.07 10.55
C LYS A 159 32.14 -0.81 10.79
N GLN A 160 31.54 0.23 11.35
CA GLN A 160 32.27 1.47 11.66
C GLN A 160 33.33 1.27 12.76
N ASN A 161 33.08 0.37 13.70
CA ASN A 161 34.03 0.07 14.79
C ASN A 161 35.14 -0.92 14.39
N LEU A 162 35.01 -1.57 13.24
CA LEU A 162 36.04 -2.50 12.71
C LEU A 162 37.02 -1.84 11.77
N ASP A 163 36.73 -0.62 11.34
CA ASP A 163 37.64 0.22 10.55
C ASP A 163 38.43 1.14 11.47
#